data_75670b6a63a42e3dececc8a275f617b7
#
_entry.id   75670b6a63a42e3dececc8a275f617b7
#
_cell.length_a   1.000
_cell.length_b   1.000
_cell.length_c   1.000
_cell.angle_alpha   90.00
_cell.angle_beta   90.00
_cell.angle_gamma   90.00
#
_symmetry.space_group_name_H-M   'P 1'
#
loop_
_entity.id
_entity.type
_entity.pdbx_description
1 polymer ?
#
loop_
_entity_poly.entity_id
_entity_poly.type
_entity_poly.pdbx_seq_one_letter_code
_entity_poly.pdbx_strand_id
1 'polypeptide(L)'
;AGTPEDEFMMRLQGRPYEEIQEAGGGIVRTVRATRMASEEKLQDILRRNIFKFSRYGSTTAEIKSGYGLNTEEEIKLLRVIKEVALETDILIVPTLLGAHVVPPEFASRRRKYVDLVAKDMVPMVHENHLAVFVDVFVDTGAFTLEEGREILRAAQELDMPRKLHADQLGE
;
A
#
# COMPACT_ATOMS: atom_id res chain seq x y z
N ALA A 1 -3.02 -7.58 6.56
CA ALA A 1 -3.37 -8.60 7.55
C ALA A 1 -4.61 -9.35 7.07
N GLY A 2 -4.57 -10.65 6.97
CA GLY A 2 -5.66 -11.52 6.48
C GLY A 2 -5.12 -12.59 5.55
N THR A 3 -5.69 -13.76 5.59
CA THR A 3 -5.39 -14.85 4.66
C THR A 3 -6.53 -14.92 3.64
N PRO A 4 -6.24 -14.76 2.34
CA PRO A 4 -7.26 -14.78 1.30
C PRO A 4 -7.58 -16.22 0.83
N GLU A 5 -7.62 -17.19 1.75
CA GLU A 5 -7.86 -18.61 1.40
C GLU A 5 -9.19 -18.78 0.66
N ASP A 6 -10.25 -18.11 1.16
CA ASP A 6 -11.57 -18.15 0.50
C ASP A 6 -11.53 -17.51 -0.89
N GLU A 7 -10.82 -16.39 -1.04
CA GLU A 7 -10.66 -15.71 -2.33
C GLU A 7 -9.84 -16.55 -3.32
N PHE A 8 -8.82 -17.25 -2.83
CA PHE A 8 -8.05 -18.17 -3.63
C PHE A 8 -8.92 -19.32 -4.14
N MET A 9 -9.79 -19.89 -3.28
CA MET A 9 -10.75 -20.91 -3.68
C MET A 9 -11.76 -20.39 -4.72
N MET A 10 -12.27 -19.16 -4.56
CA MET A 10 -13.15 -18.53 -5.55
C MET A 10 -12.45 -18.34 -6.91
N ARG A 11 -11.17 -17.95 -6.91
CA ARG A 11 -10.35 -17.87 -8.14
C ARG A 11 -10.14 -19.23 -8.79
N LEU A 12 -9.86 -20.28 -8.01
CA LEU A 12 -9.75 -21.64 -8.53
C LEU A 12 -11.06 -22.15 -9.14
N GLN A 13 -12.20 -21.64 -8.67
CA GLN A 13 -13.54 -21.93 -9.23
C GLN A 13 -13.86 -21.10 -10.49
N GLY A 14 -12.91 -20.26 -10.95
CA GLY A 14 -13.08 -19.42 -12.14
C GLY A 14 -13.99 -18.22 -11.94
N ARG A 15 -14.26 -17.79 -10.70
CA ARG A 15 -15.08 -16.60 -10.45
C ARG A 15 -14.34 -15.35 -10.87
N PRO A 16 -14.99 -14.42 -11.57
CA PRO A 16 -14.40 -13.15 -11.96
C PRO A 16 -14.07 -12.29 -10.73
N TYR A 17 -13.09 -11.38 -10.89
CA TYR A 17 -12.59 -10.55 -9.80
C TYR A 17 -13.70 -9.63 -9.21
N GLU A 18 -14.63 -9.19 -10.05
CA GLU A 18 -15.77 -8.37 -9.65
C GLU A 18 -16.66 -9.10 -8.63
N GLU A 19 -16.96 -10.38 -8.86
CA GLU A 19 -17.76 -11.20 -7.92
C GLU A 19 -17.04 -11.39 -6.57
N ILE A 20 -15.71 -11.52 -6.59
CA ILE A 20 -14.91 -11.62 -5.37
C ILE A 20 -14.97 -10.31 -4.59
N GLN A 21 -14.92 -9.16 -5.27
CA GLN A 21 -15.08 -7.84 -4.64
C GLN A 21 -16.49 -7.64 -4.06
N GLU A 22 -17.54 -7.98 -4.79
CA GLU A 22 -18.94 -7.90 -4.33
C GLU A 22 -19.21 -8.80 -3.11
N ALA A 23 -18.56 -9.95 -3.04
CA ALA A 23 -18.60 -10.83 -1.88
C ALA A 23 -17.82 -10.30 -0.65
N GLY A 24 -17.31 -9.07 -0.73
CA GLY A 24 -16.54 -8.43 0.35
C GLY A 24 -15.08 -8.90 0.41
N GLY A 25 -14.55 -9.50 -0.64
CA GLY A 25 -13.17 -9.89 -0.83
C GLY A 25 -12.29 -8.76 -1.42
N GLY A 26 -11.11 -9.13 -1.89
CA GLY A 26 -10.18 -8.21 -2.54
C GLY A 26 -9.55 -7.22 -1.58
N ILE A 27 -9.16 -6.07 -2.14
CA ILE A 27 -8.39 -5.05 -1.41
C ILE A 27 -9.13 -4.49 -0.20
N VAL A 28 -10.48 -4.34 -0.27
CA VAL A 28 -11.30 -3.77 0.81
C VAL A 28 -11.23 -4.64 2.07
N ARG A 29 -11.27 -5.96 1.92
CA ARG A 29 -11.11 -6.91 3.05
C ARG A 29 -9.73 -6.77 3.70
N THR A 30 -8.69 -6.68 2.88
CA THR A 30 -7.31 -6.50 3.37
C THR A 30 -7.15 -5.16 4.09
N VAL A 31 -7.70 -4.08 3.54
CA VAL A 31 -7.70 -2.75 4.17
C VAL A 31 -8.37 -2.80 5.53
N ARG A 32 -9.57 -3.38 5.61
CA ARG A 32 -10.29 -3.51 6.89
C ARG A 32 -9.49 -4.30 7.92
N ALA A 33 -8.95 -5.46 7.54
CA ALA A 33 -8.15 -6.29 8.42
C ALA A 33 -6.86 -5.60 8.88
N THR A 34 -6.25 -4.80 8.01
CA THR A 34 -5.03 -4.02 8.30
C THR A 34 -5.33 -2.88 9.27
N ARG A 35 -6.39 -2.11 9.03
CA ARG A 35 -6.82 -1.02 9.93
C ARG A 35 -7.16 -1.52 11.34
N MET A 36 -7.78 -2.71 11.45
CA MET A 36 -8.14 -3.31 12.73
C MET A 36 -6.97 -3.97 13.47
N ALA A 37 -5.86 -4.22 12.80
CA ALA A 37 -4.70 -4.85 13.41
C ALA A 37 -3.91 -3.84 14.26
N SER A 38 -3.45 -4.29 15.44
CA SER A 38 -2.51 -3.50 16.25
C SER A 38 -1.14 -3.43 15.58
N GLU A 39 -0.33 -2.46 15.97
CA GLU A 39 1.05 -2.32 15.47
C GLU A 39 1.87 -3.58 15.77
N GLU A 40 1.78 -4.15 16.97
CA GLU A 40 2.48 -5.38 17.35
C GLU A 40 2.10 -6.54 16.42
N LYS A 41 0.80 -6.66 16.10
CA LYS A 41 0.32 -7.70 15.17
C LYS A 41 0.90 -7.52 13.77
N LEU A 42 0.97 -6.30 13.29
CA LEU A 42 1.54 -5.96 11.98
C LEU A 42 3.05 -6.21 11.96
N GLN A 43 3.77 -5.85 13.02
CA GLN A 43 5.20 -6.14 13.19
C GLN A 43 5.46 -7.65 13.15
N ASP A 44 4.68 -8.45 13.89
CA ASP A 44 4.84 -9.90 13.90
C ASP A 44 4.60 -10.54 12.54
N ILE A 45 3.62 -10.04 11.78
CA ILE A 45 3.38 -10.49 10.41
C ILE A 45 4.58 -10.13 9.53
N LEU A 46 5.09 -8.91 9.64
CA LEU A 46 6.20 -8.42 8.85
C LEU A 46 7.49 -9.18 9.16
N ARG A 47 7.85 -9.39 10.45
CA ARG A 47 9.01 -10.18 10.88
C ARG A 47 8.99 -11.58 10.26
N ARG A 48 7.84 -12.26 10.31
CA ARG A 48 7.70 -13.59 9.71
C ARG A 48 7.92 -13.59 8.20
N ASN A 49 7.44 -12.56 7.50
CA ASN A 49 7.63 -12.47 6.05
C ASN A 49 9.09 -12.15 5.70
N ILE A 50 9.73 -11.23 6.41
CA ILE A 50 11.16 -10.91 6.24
C ILE A 50 12.02 -12.15 6.48
N PHE A 51 11.73 -12.91 7.54
CA PHE A 51 12.43 -14.17 7.81
C PHE A 51 12.30 -15.16 6.66
N LYS A 52 11.12 -15.28 6.03
CA LYS A 52 10.96 -16.12 4.83
C LYS A 52 11.81 -15.60 3.68
N PHE A 53 11.78 -14.29 3.39
CA PHE A 53 12.59 -13.70 2.32
C PHE A 53 14.08 -13.98 2.51
N SER A 54 14.60 -13.81 3.73
CA SER A 54 16.02 -14.08 4.04
C SER A 54 16.37 -15.54 3.79
N ARG A 55 15.51 -16.47 4.16
CA ARG A 55 15.73 -17.91 3.91
C ARG A 55 15.79 -18.27 2.42
N TYR A 56 15.16 -17.48 1.55
CA TYR A 56 15.25 -17.65 0.09
C TYR A 56 16.37 -16.81 -0.54
N GLY A 57 17.27 -16.25 0.26
CA GLY A 57 18.44 -15.52 -0.21
C GLY A 57 18.20 -14.05 -0.58
N SER A 58 17.03 -13.49 -0.26
CA SER A 58 16.80 -12.06 -0.46
C SER A 58 17.65 -11.25 0.51
N THR A 59 18.42 -10.30 0.01
CA THR A 59 19.24 -9.37 0.79
C THR A 59 18.64 -7.97 0.87
N THR A 60 17.69 -7.67 0.00
CA THR A 60 16.97 -6.40 -0.06
C THR A 60 15.50 -6.66 -0.33
N ALA A 61 14.62 -5.96 0.36
CA ALA A 61 13.19 -6.03 0.15
C ALA A 61 12.57 -4.63 0.16
N GLU A 62 11.79 -4.31 -0.87
CA GLU A 62 10.89 -3.18 -0.83
C GLU A 62 9.62 -3.57 -0.10
N ILE A 63 9.20 -2.72 0.83
CA ILE A 63 7.95 -2.92 1.57
C ILE A 63 7.09 -1.68 1.42
N LYS A 64 5.92 -1.87 0.81
CA LYS A 64 4.97 -0.79 0.54
C LYS A 64 3.88 -0.77 1.61
N SER A 65 3.41 0.41 1.96
CA SER A 65 2.13 0.62 2.63
C SER A 65 0.96 0.33 1.65
N GLY A 66 -0.12 1.08 1.66
CA GLY A 66 -1.16 0.98 0.63
C GLY A 66 -2.37 0.13 1.01
N TYR A 67 -2.45 -0.26 2.26
CA TYR A 67 -3.61 -0.97 2.82
C TYR A 67 -4.21 -0.24 4.04
N GLY A 68 -3.75 0.96 4.33
CA GLY A 68 -4.33 1.88 5.29
C GLY A 68 -5.40 2.75 4.64
N LEU A 69 -5.06 3.35 3.50
CA LEU A 69 -5.90 4.20 2.64
C LEU A 69 -6.54 5.39 3.40
N ASN A 70 -5.88 5.84 4.43
CA ASN A 70 -6.04 7.14 5.08
C ASN A 70 -4.71 7.51 5.74
N THR A 71 -4.54 8.77 6.11
CA THR A 71 -3.25 9.29 6.60
C THR A 71 -2.77 8.54 7.84
N GLU A 72 -3.61 8.37 8.84
CA GLU A 72 -3.24 7.73 10.11
C GLU A 72 -2.77 6.28 9.91
N GLU A 73 -3.53 5.50 9.14
CA GLU A 73 -3.24 4.09 8.92
C GLU A 73 -2.03 3.86 8.00
N GLU A 74 -1.83 4.72 6.98
CA GLU A 74 -0.63 4.66 6.14
C GLU A 74 0.63 4.98 6.94
N ILE A 75 0.57 6.00 7.80
CA ILE A 75 1.66 6.36 8.72
C ILE A 75 1.94 5.23 9.71
N LYS A 76 0.90 4.60 10.27
CA LYS A 76 1.04 3.42 11.14
C LYS A 76 1.79 2.30 10.44
N LEU A 77 1.42 1.97 9.20
CA LEU A 77 2.10 0.93 8.41
C LEU A 77 3.58 1.27 8.18
N LEU A 78 3.89 2.50 7.82
CA LEU A 78 5.26 2.93 7.57
C LEU A 78 6.11 2.95 8.86
N ARG A 79 5.52 3.30 10.01
CA ARG A 79 6.21 3.18 11.32
C ARG A 79 6.54 1.73 11.63
N VAL A 80 5.57 0.82 11.47
CA VAL A 80 5.79 -0.62 11.64
C VAL A 80 6.93 -1.12 10.75
N ILE A 81 6.98 -0.70 9.47
CA ILE A 81 8.05 -1.05 8.55
C ILE A 81 9.40 -0.51 9.05
N LYS A 82 9.44 0.74 9.49
CA LYS A 82 10.65 1.40 10.00
C LYS A 82 11.20 0.70 11.25
N GLU A 83 10.34 0.34 12.18
CA GLU A 83 10.74 -0.36 13.41
C GLU A 83 11.28 -1.75 13.13
N VAL A 84 10.58 -2.55 12.32
CA VAL A 84 11.04 -3.90 11.98
C VAL A 84 12.31 -3.87 11.12
N ALA A 85 12.52 -2.81 10.31
CA ALA A 85 13.76 -2.64 9.55
C ALA A 85 15.01 -2.54 10.44
N LEU A 86 14.88 -2.03 11.67
CA LEU A 86 15.99 -1.94 12.63
C LEU A 86 16.36 -3.29 13.27
N GLU A 87 15.52 -4.31 13.11
CA GLU A 87 15.67 -5.62 13.73
C GLU A 87 16.16 -6.71 12.75
N THR A 88 16.43 -6.36 11.48
CA THR A 88 16.76 -7.33 10.43
C THR A 88 18.04 -6.99 9.69
N ASP A 89 18.74 -8.01 9.22
CA ASP A 89 19.95 -7.87 8.37
C ASP A 89 19.60 -7.65 6.89
N ILE A 90 18.32 -7.79 6.49
CA ILE A 90 17.88 -7.47 5.13
C ILE A 90 17.74 -5.95 5.01
N LEU A 91 18.25 -5.37 3.93
CA LEU A 91 17.98 -3.98 3.60
C LEU A 91 16.49 -3.81 3.27
N ILE A 92 15.77 -3.08 4.11
CA ILE A 92 14.37 -2.74 3.89
C ILE A 92 14.27 -1.35 3.25
N VAL A 93 13.52 -1.27 2.16
CA VAL A 93 13.23 -0.02 1.45
C VAL A 93 11.74 0.29 1.60
N PRO A 94 11.37 1.19 2.54
CA PRO A 94 9.96 1.56 2.73
C PRO A 94 9.46 2.47 1.61
N THR A 95 8.25 2.20 1.13
CA THR A 95 7.58 2.97 0.06
C THR A 95 6.17 3.33 0.48
N LEU A 96 5.81 4.62 0.39
CA LEU A 96 4.43 5.08 0.54
C LEU A 96 3.63 4.68 -0.70
N LEU A 97 2.54 3.95 -0.51
CA LEU A 97 1.57 3.61 -1.56
C LEU A 97 0.14 4.03 -1.15
N GLY A 98 -0.03 5.22 -0.57
CA GLY A 98 -1.36 5.78 -0.28
C GLY A 98 -2.25 5.85 -1.52
N ALA A 99 -1.64 5.98 -2.70
CA ALA A 99 -2.31 5.94 -4.01
C ALA A 99 -2.40 4.52 -4.58
N HIS A 100 -2.87 3.56 -3.81
CA HIS A 100 -3.10 2.18 -4.27
C HIS A 100 -4.47 2.03 -4.92
N VAL A 101 -5.53 2.37 -4.20
CA VAL A 101 -6.90 2.51 -4.72
C VAL A 101 -7.62 3.59 -3.93
N VAL A 102 -8.72 4.12 -4.48
CA VAL A 102 -9.60 5.03 -3.75
C VAL A 102 -10.50 4.20 -2.83
N PRO A 103 -10.44 4.40 -1.50
CA PRO A 103 -11.25 3.62 -0.58
C PRO A 103 -12.73 3.98 -0.67
N PRO A 104 -13.65 3.04 -0.31
CA PRO A 104 -15.09 3.23 -0.47
C PRO A 104 -15.64 4.52 0.14
N GLU A 105 -15.11 4.96 1.27
CA GLU A 105 -15.50 6.20 1.94
C GLU A 105 -15.22 7.48 1.13
N PHE A 106 -14.37 7.37 0.10
CA PHE A 106 -14.06 8.45 -0.83
C PHE A 106 -14.61 8.22 -2.25
N ALA A 107 -15.38 7.16 -2.50
CA ALA A 107 -15.89 6.82 -3.84
C ALA A 107 -16.63 8.00 -4.52
N SER A 108 -17.48 8.74 -3.77
CA SER A 108 -18.17 9.93 -4.26
C SER A 108 -17.36 11.23 -4.16
N ARG A 109 -16.16 11.17 -3.60
CA ARG A 109 -15.30 12.33 -3.32
C ARG A 109 -13.86 12.05 -3.72
N ARG A 110 -13.70 11.34 -4.84
CA ARG A 110 -12.40 10.88 -5.36
C ARG A 110 -11.33 11.98 -5.35
N ARG A 111 -11.67 13.18 -5.82
CA ARG A 111 -10.77 14.34 -5.80
C ARG A 111 -10.21 14.64 -4.42
N LYS A 112 -11.04 14.57 -3.37
CA LYS A 112 -10.58 14.78 -1.99
C LYS A 112 -9.56 13.74 -1.52
N TYR A 113 -9.65 12.51 -2.05
CA TYR A 113 -8.68 11.48 -1.74
C TYR A 113 -7.33 11.75 -2.42
N VAL A 114 -7.33 12.17 -3.69
CA VAL A 114 -6.11 12.60 -4.39
C VAL A 114 -5.43 13.74 -3.63
N ASP A 115 -6.21 14.76 -3.22
CA ASP A 115 -5.71 15.86 -2.41
C ASP A 115 -5.13 15.37 -1.06
N LEU A 116 -5.81 14.44 -0.39
CA LEU A 116 -5.34 13.84 0.87
C LEU A 116 -3.98 13.15 0.69
N VAL A 117 -3.81 12.36 -0.38
CA VAL A 117 -2.53 11.70 -0.65
C VAL A 117 -1.44 12.71 -0.96
N ALA A 118 -1.70 13.65 -1.89
CA ALA A 118 -0.70 14.58 -2.38
C ALA A 118 -0.32 15.66 -1.35
N LYS A 119 -1.29 16.17 -0.58
CA LYS A 119 -1.11 17.36 0.28
C LYS A 119 -0.93 17.04 1.76
N ASP A 120 -1.35 15.83 2.20
CA ASP A 120 -1.24 15.45 3.61
C ASP A 120 -0.31 14.24 3.79
N MET A 121 -0.57 13.11 3.09
CA MET A 121 0.23 11.89 3.30
C MET A 121 1.69 12.07 2.85
N VAL A 122 1.91 12.56 1.62
CA VAL A 122 3.26 12.71 1.05
C VAL A 122 4.11 13.67 1.90
N PRO A 123 3.66 14.89 2.26
CA PRO A 123 4.42 15.77 3.13
C PRO A 123 4.69 15.16 4.52
N MET A 124 3.68 14.55 5.15
CA MET A 124 3.83 13.95 6.47
C MET A 124 4.84 12.80 6.48
N VAL A 125 4.85 11.98 5.44
CA VAL A 125 5.84 10.88 5.28
C VAL A 125 7.24 11.44 5.08
N HIS A 126 7.39 12.51 4.29
CA HIS A 126 8.67 13.19 4.10
C HIS A 126 9.19 13.79 5.41
N GLU A 127 8.39 14.59 6.09
CA GLU A 127 8.75 15.27 7.36
C GLU A 127 9.20 14.29 8.45
N ASN A 128 8.56 13.11 8.52
CA ASN A 128 8.86 12.08 9.51
C ASN A 128 9.88 11.03 9.03
N HIS A 129 10.42 11.18 7.83
CA HIS A 129 11.39 10.23 7.22
C HIS A 129 10.91 8.78 7.29
N LEU A 130 9.65 8.53 6.87
CA LEU A 130 9.00 7.23 6.99
C LEU A 130 9.11 6.36 5.75
N ALA A 131 9.36 6.95 4.59
CA ALA A 131 9.55 6.22 3.34
C ALA A 131 10.64 6.83 2.48
N VAL A 132 11.27 5.99 1.66
CA VAL A 132 12.26 6.39 0.65
C VAL A 132 11.58 6.80 -0.64
N PHE A 133 10.52 6.08 -1.03
CA PHE A 133 9.81 6.28 -2.29
C PHE A 133 8.34 6.61 -2.05
N VAL A 134 7.77 7.33 -3.01
CA VAL A 134 6.32 7.42 -3.22
C VAL A 134 5.96 6.66 -4.49
N ASP A 135 4.98 5.77 -4.40
CA ASP A 135 4.48 4.96 -5.51
C ASP A 135 2.99 5.22 -5.76
N VAL A 136 2.58 5.12 -7.01
CA VAL A 136 1.18 5.30 -7.44
C VAL A 136 0.78 4.14 -8.33
N PHE A 137 -0.40 3.58 -8.10
CA PHE A 137 -1.02 2.59 -8.98
C PHE A 137 -1.93 3.27 -10.00
N VAL A 138 -1.48 3.30 -11.25
CA VAL A 138 -2.24 3.88 -12.39
C VAL A 138 -2.75 2.74 -13.25
N ASP A 139 -4.04 2.45 -13.14
CA ASP A 139 -4.66 1.37 -13.90
C ASP A 139 -6.19 1.51 -13.91
N THR A 140 -6.89 0.68 -14.69
CA THR A 140 -8.34 0.57 -14.68
C THR A 140 -8.85 0.23 -13.27
N GLY A 141 -9.74 1.07 -12.75
CA GLY A 141 -10.26 0.92 -11.37
C GLY A 141 -9.37 1.46 -10.25
N ALA A 142 -8.12 1.86 -10.57
CA ALA A 142 -7.20 2.51 -9.65
C ALA A 142 -7.12 4.03 -9.90
N PHE A 143 -5.94 4.62 -10.01
CA PHE A 143 -5.78 6.06 -10.29
C PHE A 143 -5.66 6.31 -11.79
N THR A 144 -6.13 7.49 -12.24
CA THR A 144 -5.87 7.97 -13.60
C THR A 144 -4.44 8.48 -13.74
N LEU A 145 -3.98 8.60 -14.97
CA LEU A 145 -2.65 9.15 -15.26
C LEU A 145 -2.47 10.59 -14.72
N GLU A 146 -3.51 11.41 -14.83
CA GLU A 146 -3.51 12.79 -14.33
C GLU A 146 -3.40 12.84 -12.81
N GLU A 147 -4.18 12.03 -12.12
CA GLU A 147 -4.14 11.90 -10.66
C GLU A 147 -2.76 11.39 -10.18
N GLY A 148 -2.23 10.38 -10.87
CA GLY A 148 -0.89 9.86 -10.60
C GLY A 148 0.20 10.92 -10.78
N ARG A 149 0.14 11.69 -11.85
CA ARG A 149 1.07 12.81 -12.09
C ARG A 149 1.02 13.85 -11.00
N GLU A 150 -0.16 14.19 -10.51
CA GLU A 150 -0.32 15.17 -9.44
C GLU A 150 0.34 14.68 -8.14
N ILE A 151 0.07 13.45 -7.72
CA ILE A 151 0.65 12.86 -6.52
C ILE A 151 2.17 12.77 -6.65
N LEU A 152 2.67 12.32 -7.80
CA LEU A 152 4.12 12.21 -8.03
C LEU A 152 4.81 13.58 -8.13
N ARG A 153 4.09 14.65 -8.55
CA ARG A 153 4.64 16.02 -8.46
C ARG A 153 4.78 16.48 -7.03
N ALA A 154 3.81 16.21 -6.16
CA ALA A 154 3.94 16.53 -4.74
C ALA A 154 5.17 15.85 -4.10
N ALA A 155 5.45 14.59 -4.46
CA ALA A 155 6.68 13.91 -4.04
C ALA A 155 7.94 14.55 -4.64
N GLN A 156 7.88 15.00 -5.90
CA GLN A 156 9.00 15.67 -6.58
C GLN A 156 9.36 17.00 -5.93
N GLU A 157 8.38 17.77 -5.52
CA GLU A 157 8.57 19.07 -4.85
C GLU A 157 9.30 18.93 -3.49
N LEU A 158 9.27 17.73 -2.92
CA LEU A 158 9.97 17.35 -1.68
C LEU A 158 11.23 16.50 -1.93
N ASP A 159 11.71 16.44 -3.17
CA ASP A 159 12.87 15.63 -3.59
C ASP A 159 12.76 14.13 -3.24
N MET A 160 11.54 13.62 -3.04
CA MET A 160 11.32 12.20 -2.81
C MET A 160 11.40 11.42 -4.13
N PRO A 161 12.17 10.31 -4.19
CA PRO A 161 12.16 9.39 -5.32
C PRO A 161 10.76 8.80 -5.57
N ARG A 162 10.44 8.57 -6.84
CA ARG A 162 9.09 8.21 -7.30
C ARG A 162 9.07 6.89 -8.03
N LYS A 163 7.98 6.17 -7.88
CA LYS A 163 7.66 4.94 -8.60
C LYS A 163 6.26 5.04 -9.20
N LEU A 164 6.04 4.26 -10.22
CA LEU A 164 4.73 4.05 -10.83
C LEU A 164 4.62 2.58 -11.20
N HIS A 165 3.49 1.97 -10.90
CA HIS A 165 3.12 0.68 -11.49
C HIS A 165 1.79 0.83 -12.24
N ALA A 166 1.75 0.27 -13.44
CA ALA A 166 0.68 0.42 -14.42
C ALA A 166 0.60 -0.84 -15.29
N ASP A 167 -0.36 -0.87 -16.21
CA ASP A 167 -0.51 -1.92 -17.23
C ASP A 167 -0.64 -3.35 -16.65
N GLN A 168 -1.24 -3.45 -15.47
CA GLN A 168 -1.46 -4.72 -14.79
C GLN A 168 -2.83 -5.32 -15.10
N LEU A 169 -3.84 -4.48 -15.31
CA LEU A 169 -5.24 -4.87 -15.53
C LEU A 169 -5.80 -4.35 -16.86
N GLY A 170 -5.23 -3.28 -17.44
CA GLY A 170 -5.62 -2.67 -18.72
C GLY A 170 -4.57 -2.89 -19.81
N GLU A 171 -4.97 -2.66 -21.07
CA GLU A 171 -4.08 -2.52 -22.23
C GLU A 171 -3.66 -1.05 -22.38
#